data_02db6098ecfbb35459b7707882b5ae04
#
_entry.id   02db6098ecfbb35459b7707882b5ae04
#
_cell.length_a   1.000
_cell.length_b   1.000
_cell.length_c   1.000
_cell.angle_alpha   90.00
_cell.angle_beta   90.00
_cell.angle_gamma   90.00
#
_symmetry.space_group_name_H-M   'P 1'
#
loop_
_entity.id
_entity.type
_entity.pdbx_description
1 polymer ?
#
loop_
_entity_poly.entity_id
_entity_poly.type
_entity_poly.pdbx_seq_one_letter_code
_entity_poly.pdbx_strand_id
1 'polypeptide(L)'
;MSKKEVSTDQLITTILEGIEEVKGQNIDLLDLREIENMVCDYFIVCNGTSNTQVAAIVNSIQKTVSKKLKDKPWHVEGMQNAEWVLMDYVNVVVHVFQKHIRE
;
A
#
# COMPACT_ATOMS: atom_id res chain seq x y z
N MET A 1 14.28 -11.66 -21.94
CA MET A 1 12.94 -11.07 -22.12
C MET A 1 12.76 -9.88 -21.22
N SER A 2 12.29 -8.83 -21.79
CA SER A 2 12.06 -7.67 -20.97
C SER A 2 10.85 -7.91 -20.06
N LYS A 3 10.99 -7.52 -18.83
CA LYS A 3 9.92 -7.60 -17.89
C LYS A 3 8.83 -6.60 -18.29
N LYS A 4 7.61 -7.06 -18.32
CA LYS A 4 6.50 -6.18 -18.61
C LYS A 4 6.37 -5.14 -17.52
N GLU A 5 6.35 -3.90 -17.93
CA GLU A 5 6.20 -2.82 -16.95
C GLU A 5 4.79 -2.76 -16.42
N VAL A 6 4.70 -2.56 -15.11
CA VAL A 6 3.44 -2.37 -14.44
C VAL A 6 3.16 -0.87 -14.43
N SER A 7 2.01 -0.46 -14.95
CA SER A 7 1.65 0.94 -14.92
C SER A 7 1.27 1.36 -13.50
N THR A 8 1.47 2.64 -13.20
CA THR A 8 1.12 3.16 -11.89
C THR A 8 -0.38 3.01 -11.62
N ASP A 9 -1.20 3.23 -12.65
CA ASP A 9 -2.65 3.07 -12.49
C ASP A 9 -3.04 1.64 -12.15
N GLN A 10 -2.43 0.67 -12.81
CA GLN A 10 -2.68 -0.74 -12.51
C GLN A 10 -2.27 -1.07 -11.08
N LEU A 11 -1.13 -0.55 -10.66
CA LEU A 11 -0.63 -0.80 -9.30
C LEU A 11 -1.58 -0.21 -8.28
N ILE A 12 -2.03 1.03 -8.47
CA ILE A 12 -2.96 1.68 -7.56
C ILE A 12 -4.25 0.87 -7.46
N THR A 13 -4.84 0.53 -8.59
CA THR A 13 -6.10 -0.21 -8.62
C THR A 13 -5.95 -1.54 -7.88
N THR A 14 -4.85 -2.24 -8.12
CA THR A 14 -4.61 -3.55 -7.52
C THR A 14 -4.40 -3.44 -6.01
N ILE A 15 -3.67 -2.41 -5.57
CA ILE A 15 -3.48 -2.17 -4.15
C ILE A 15 -4.82 -1.90 -3.47
N LEU A 16 -5.66 -1.06 -4.10
CA LEU A 16 -6.97 -0.75 -3.54
C LEU A 16 -7.84 -2.00 -3.42
N GLU A 17 -7.78 -2.88 -4.42
CA GLU A 17 -8.49 -4.15 -4.36
C GLU A 17 -8.04 -4.99 -3.18
N GLY A 18 -6.73 -5.03 -2.94
CA GLY A 18 -6.18 -5.79 -1.82
C GLY A 18 -6.66 -5.25 -0.48
N ILE A 19 -6.72 -3.92 -0.34
CA ILE A 19 -7.21 -3.30 0.88
C ILE A 19 -8.68 -3.62 1.11
N GLU A 20 -9.47 -3.51 0.04
CA GLU A 20 -10.92 -3.72 0.15
C GLU A 20 -11.27 -5.16 0.45
N GLU A 21 -10.47 -6.09 -0.03
CA GLU A 21 -10.73 -7.51 0.18
C GLU A 21 -10.78 -7.87 1.66
N VAL A 22 -9.99 -7.21 2.48
CA VAL A 22 -9.97 -7.44 3.93
C VAL A 22 -10.57 -6.25 4.69
N LYS A 23 -11.33 -5.42 3.99
CA LYS A 23 -12.13 -4.35 4.57
C LYS A 23 -11.32 -3.30 5.30
N GLY A 24 -10.18 -2.92 4.71
CA GLY A 24 -9.44 -1.77 5.19
C GLY A 24 -10.31 -0.53 5.16
N GLN A 25 -10.07 0.39 6.09
CA GLN A 25 -10.93 1.53 6.32
C GLN A 25 -10.28 2.84 5.94
N ASN A 26 -11.11 3.83 5.64
CA ASN A 26 -10.69 5.23 5.45
C ASN A 26 -9.56 5.35 4.43
N ILE A 27 -9.80 4.80 3.24
CA ILE A 27 -8.79 4.77 2.18
C ILE A 27 -8.69 6.14 1.54
N ASP A 28 -7.48 6.69 1.51
CA ASP A 28 -7.18 7.95 0.82
C ASP A 28 -6.08 7.73 -0.19
N LEU A 29 -6.26 8.31 -1.36
CA LEU A 29 -5.23 8.34 -2.40
C LEU A 29 -4.75 9.77 -2.55
N LEU A 30 -3.47 9.99 -2.33
CA LEU A 30 -2.86 11.32 -2.40
C LEU A 30 -1.97 11.40 -3.62
N ASP A 31 -2.25 12.36 -4.49
CA ASP A 31 -1.44 12.60 -5.68
C ASP A 31 -0.34 13.60 -5.32
N LEU A 32 0.90 13.16 -5.41
CA LEU A 32 2.07 13.93 -5.00
C LEU A 32 2.89 14.43 -6.16
N ARG A 33 2.40 14.26 -7.40
CA ARG A 33 3.21 14.51 -8.58
C ARG A 33 3.60 15.98 -8.76
N GLU A 34 2.82 16.89 -8.17
CA GLU A 34 3.11 18.32 -8.30
C GLU A 34 3.86 18.87 -7.09
N ILE A 35 4.23 18.02 -6.15
CA ILE A 35 4.99 18.45 -4.98
C ILE A 35 6.46 18.21 -5.26
N GLU A 36 7.25 19.27 -5.13
CA GLU A 36 8.68 19.18 -5.40
C GLU A 36 9.38 18.32 -4.37
N ASN A 37 10.40 17.60 -4.82
CA ASN A 37 11.28 16.80 -3.98
C ASN A 37 10.61 15.58 -3.35
N MET A 38 9.45 15.17 -3.88
CA MET A 38 8.85 13.91 -3.44
C MET A 38 9.50 12.74 -4.15
N VAL A 39 9.71 11.66 -3.40
CA VAL A 39 10.38 10.46 -3.94
C VAL A 39 9.42 9.50 -4.61
N CYS A 40 8.11 9.73 -4.49
CA CYS A 40 7.11 8.88 -5.14
C CYS A 40 5.98 9.73 -5.67
N ASP A 41 5.15 9.13 -6.52
CA ASP A 41 4.08 9.85 -7.18
C ASP A 41 2.78 9.86 -6.37
N TYR A 42 2.55 8.83 -5.58
CA TYR A 42 1.29 8.68 -4.85
C TYR A 42 1.51 8.06 -3.49
N PHE A 43 0.71 8.51 -2.52
CA PHE A 43 0.53 7.80 -1.25
C PHE A 43 -0.86 7.18 -1.26
N ILE A 44 -0.96 5.95 -0.76
CA ILE A 44 -2.24 5.34 -0.44
C ILE A 44 -2.24 5.15 1.07
N VAL A 45 -3.22 5.70 1.74
CA VAL A 45 -3.30 5.66 3.19
C VAL A 45 -4.60 4.98 3.59
N CYS A 46 -4.53 4.05 4.52
CA CYS A 46 -5.72 3.39 5.04
C CYS A 46 -5.45 2.97 6.47
N ASN A 47 -6.48 2.48 7.14
CA ASN A 47 -6.28 2.01 8.50
C ASN A 47 -7.05 0.73 8.76
N GLY A 48 -6.60 0.01 9.77
CA GLY A 48 -7.26 -1.17 10.31
C GLY A 48 -7.59 -0.92 11.77
N THR A 49 -8.49 -1.75 12.31
CA THR A 49 -8.96 -1.57 13.68
C THR A 49 -8.02 -2.16 14.72
N SER A 50 -7.11 -3.02 14.29
CA SER A 50 -6.19 -3.69 15.21
C SER A 50 -4.90 -4.00 14.46
N ASN A 51 -3.87 -4.40 15.21
CA ASN A 51 -2.62 -4.82 14.57
C ASN A 51 -2.83 -6.06 13.70
N THR A 52 -3.75 -6.94 14.10
CA THR A 52 -4.07 -8.11 13.29
C THR A 52 -4.66 -7.69 11.95
N GLN A 53 -5.56 -6.73 11.96
CA GLN A 53 -6.16 -6.27 10.70
C GLN A 53 -5.12 -5.52 9.85
N VAL A 54 -4.27 -4.71 10.47
CA VAL A 54 -3.21 -4.02 9.73
C VAL A 54 -2.34 -5.05 9.02
N ALA A 55 -1.92 -6.10 9.72
CA ALA A 55 -1.12 -7.17 9.11
C ALA A 55 -1.89 -7.87 7.99
N ALA A 56 -3.19 -8.09 8.17
CA ALA A 56 -4.01 -8.73 7.15
C ALA A 56 -4.10 -7.85 5.89
N ILE A 57 -4.23 -6.53 6.07
CA ILE A 57 -4.26 -5.60 4.95
C ILE A 57 -2.95 -5.68 4.17
N VAL A 58 -1.82 -5.62 4.88
CA VAL A 58 -0.51 -5.67 4.24
C VAL A 58 -0.33 -6.97 3.46
N ASN A 59 -0.68 -8.09 4.08
CA ASN A 59 -0.55 -9.39 3.42
C ASN A 59 -1.48 -9.50 2.22
N SER A 60 -2.68 -8.95 2.32
CA SER A 60 -3.63 -8.96 1.21
C SER A 60 -3.10 -8.14 0.03
N ILE A 61 -2.53 -6.97 0.31
CA ILE A 61 -1.95 -6.14 -0.74
C ILE A 61 -0.82 -6.89 -1.43
N GLN A 62 0.11 -7.46 -0.66
CA GLN A 62 1.23 -8.18 -1.24
C GLN A 62 0.77 -9.35 -2.11
N LYS A 63 -0.19 -10.11 -1.60
CA LYS A 63 -0.70 -11.27 -2.32
C LYS A 63 -1.39 -10.85 -3.61
N THR A 64 -2.22 -9.83 -3.55
CA THR A 64 -2.99 -9.38 -4.71
C THR A 64 -2.07 -8.82 -5.78
N VAL A 65 -1.12 -7.98 -5.40
CA VAL A 65 -0.18 -7.38 -6.34
C VAL A 65 0.72 -8.45 -6.96
N SER A 66 1.20 -9.37 -6.13
CA SER A 66 2.05 -10.45 -6.62
C SER A 66 1.30 -11.32 -7.63
N LYS A 67 0.06 -11.66 -7.31
CA LYS A 67 -0.72 -12.56 -8.16
C LYS A 67 -1.12 -11.89 -9.47
N LYS A 68 -1.57 -10.64 -9.43
CA LYS A 68 -2.11 -9.98 -10.62
C LYS A 68 -1.05 -9.29 -11.45
N LEU A 69 -0.03 -8.72 -10.82
CA LEU A 69 0.95 -7.90 -11.52
C LEU A 69 2.35 -8.49 -11.50
N LYS A 70 2.56 -9.58 -10.78
CA LYS A 70 3.88 -10.19 -10.65
C LYS A 70 4.89 -9.21 -10.09
N ASP A 71 4.45 -8.38 -9.16
CA ASP A 71 5.27 -7.34 -8.56
C ASP A 71 5.30 -7.52 -7.05
N LYS A 72 6.29 -6.90 -6.42
CA LYS A 72 6.42 -6.95 -4.97
C LYS A 72 6.98 -5.63 -4.49
N PRO A 73 6.77 -5.29 -3.21
CA PRO A 73 7.30 -4.02 -2.72
C PRO A 73 8.83 -4.09 -2.63
N TRP A 74 9.45 -2.94 -2.83
CA TRP A 74 10.88 -2.80 -2.63
C TRP A 74 11.23 -2.96 -1.17
N HIS A 75 10.32 -2.50 -0.30
CA HIS A 75 10.63 -2.39 1.11
C HIS A 75 9.32 -2.37 1.89
N VAL A 76 9.32 -3.07 3.02
CA VAL A 76 8.18 -3.06 3.94
C VAL A 76 8.74 -2.85 5.34
N GLU A 77 8.22 -1.86 6.04
CA GLU A 77 8.63 -1.54 7.41
C GLU A 77 7.44 -1.53 8.34
N GLY A 78 7.68 -1.90 9.60
CA GLY A 78 6.68 -1.75 10.64
C GLY A 78 5.85 -2.98 10.92
N MET A 79 6.11 -4.09 10.24
CA MET A 79 5.30 -5.31 10.45
C MET A 79 5.42 -5.84 11.88
N GLN A 80 6.52 -5.56 12.54
CA GLN A 80 6.78 -6.09 13.86
C GLN A 80 5.69 -5.69 14.86
N ASN A 81 5.33 -4.42 14.87
CA ASN A 81 4.29 -3.89 15.75
C ASN A 81 2.94 -3.82 15.05
N ALA A 82 2.94 -3.66 13.73
CA ALA A 82 1.75 -3.50 12.91
C ALA A 82 0.88 -2.33 13.38
N GLU A 83 1.51 -1.25 13.85
CA GLU A 83 0.82 -0.01 14.19
C GLU A 83 0.83 0.95 13.01
N TRP A 84 1.93 0.98 12.29
CA TRP A 84 2.10 1.78 11.09
C TRP A 84 3.03 1.01 10.19
N VAL A 85 2.50 0.47 9.11
CA VAL A 85 3.28 -0.28 8.15
C VAL A 85 3.40 0.53 6.87
N LEU A 86 4.62 0.63 6.38
CA LEU A 86 4.92 1.31 5.13
C LEU A 86 5.31 0.27 4.09
N MET A 87 4.66 0.31 2.93
CA MET A 87 4.98 -0.57 1.82
C MET A 87 5.42 0.28 0.64
N ASP A 88 6.66 0.15 0.24
CA ASP A 88 7.26 0.99 -0.79
C ASP A 88 7.28 0.25 -2.12
N TYR A 89 6.46 0.70 -3.06
CA TYR A 89 6.42 0.16 -4.44
C TYR A 89 7.11 1.11 -5.42
N VAL A 90 7.93 2.02 -4.93
CA VAL A 90 8.70 3.00 -5.70
C VAL A 90 7.82 4.20 -6.10
N ASN A 91 6.91 4.01 -7.06
CA ASN A 91 6.04 5.11 -7.49
C ASN A 91 4.87 5.33 -6.54
N VAL A 92 4.52 4.31 -5.77
CA VAL A 92 3.40 4.36 -4.85
C VAL A 92 3.89 3.84 -3.49
N VAL A 93 3.63 4.60 -2.45
CA VAL A 93 3.94 4.16 -1.09
C VAL A 93 2.62 4.01 -0.34
N VAL A 94 2.42 2.84 0.24
CA VAL A 94 1.20 2.53 0.99
C VAL A 94 1.49 2.69 2.47
N HIS A 95 0.63 3.41 3.16
CA HIS A 95 0.71 3.58 4.61
C HIS A 95 -0.52 2.94 5.23
N VAL A 96 -0.31 1.93 6.05
CA VAL A 96 -1.40 1.23 6.73
C VAL A 96 -1.23 1.48 8.22
N PHE A 97 -2.20 2.12 8.83
CA PHE A 97 -2.14 2.51 10.25
C PHE A 97 -3.19 1.76 11.05
N GLN A 98 -2.91 1.53 12.34
CA GLN A 98 -4.00 1.29 13.25
C GLN A 98 -4.79 2.59 13.39
N LYS A 99 -6.10 2.45 13.52
CA LYS A 99 -6.99 3.61 13.52
C LYS A 99 -6.55 4.67 14.54
N HIS A 100 -6.24 4.25 15.76
CA HIS A 100 -5.88 5.21 16.81
C HIS A 100 -4.55 5.92 16.55
N ILE A 101 -3.65 5.29 15.80
CA ILE A 101 -2.37 5.89 15.46
C ILE A 101 -2.55 6.97 14.41
N ARG A 102 -3.43 6.71 13.42
CA ARG A 102 -3.66 7.66 12.34
C ARG A 102 -4.35 8.92 12.84
N GLU A 103 -5.22 8.77 13.82
CA GLU A 103 -5.91 9.91 14.40
C GLU A 103 -4.99 10.74 15.26
#